data_0508064f00abe8d40eaffc6c1ea918e7
#
_entry.id   0508064f00abe8d40eaffc6c1ea918e7
#
_cell.length_a   1.000
_cell.length_b   1.000
_cell.length_c   1.000
_cell.angle_alpha   90.00
_cell.angle_beta   90.00
_cell.angle_gamma   90.00
#
_symmetry.space_group_name_H-M   'P 1'
#
loop_
_entity.id
_entity.type
_entity.pdbx_description
1 polymer ?
#
loop_
_entity_poly.entity_id
_entity_poly.type
_entity_poly.pdbx_seq_one_letter_code
_entity_poly.pdbx_strand_id
1 'polypeptide(L)'
;MRKSHHSLHGLLRRSLLRSVVCMILPVCVLAGLLVVLTQRYGADIALTTRASEVRTVLVQDLPDEVWNVVSGRISFEDGRQRMLIDSALWELNDMLDSAGEDEAQYLNAALRAIRTIDSYVDQLETQMDAGAAVSRNESLYREIHSVGHLAGSMLDRYIENEIARMGRFNACIQHGLGAAALALIALVGVMIWLTIRASDNLEGAIGPSLRQ
;
A
#
# COMPACT_ATOMS: atom_id res chain seq x y z
N MET A 1 -49.38 43.71 -14.11
CA MET A 1 -48.35 42.94 -14.83
C MET A 1 -46.99 42.81 -14.10
N ARG A 2 -46.94 42.69 -12.75
CA ARG A 2 -45.66 42.69 -11.95
C ARG A 2 -45.34 41.38 -11.24
N LYS A 3 -46.17 40.32 -11.39
CA LYS A 3 -45.99 39.04 -10.66
C LYS A 3 -45.26 37.92 -11.42
N SER A 4 -45.01 38.04 -12.73
CA SER A 4 -44.41 36.97 -13.54
C SER A 4 -42.86 36.95 -13.51
N HIS A 5 -42.21 38.10 -13.25
CA HIS A 5 -40.74 38.18 -13.20
C HIS A 5 -40.10 37.45 -12.02
N HIS A 6 -40.77 37.40 -10.85
CA HIS A 6 -40.22 36.72 -9.68
C HIS A 6 -40.21 35.20 -9.78
N SER A 7 -41.11 34.60 -10.56
CA SER A 7 -41.17 33.12 -10.74
C SER A 7 -40.08 32.61 -11.69
N LEU A 8 -39.76 33.36 -12.74
CA LEU A 8 -38.72 33.01 -13.69
C LEU A 8 -37.31 33.03 -13.10
N HIS A 9 -36.99 34.07 -12.31
CA HIS A 9 -35.73 34.13 -11.54
C HIS A 9 -35.57 32.99 -10.55
N GLY A 10 -36.64 32.56 -9.90
CA GLY A 10 -36.65 31.44 -8.95
C GLY A 10 -36.43 30.10 -9.63
N LEU A 11 -37.02 29.90 -10.82
CA LEU A 11 -36.84 28.67 -11.61
C LEU A 11 -35.42 28.55 -12.21
N LEU A 12 -34.92 29.67 -12.77
CA LEU A 12 -33.55 29.75 -13.31
C LEU A 12 -32.50 29.50 -12.23
N ARG A 13 -32.66 30.09 -11.05
CA ARG A 13 -31.77 29.89 -9.89
C ARG A 13 -31.79 28.43 -9.40
N ARG A 14 -32.96 27.79 -9.33
CA ARG A 14 -33.06 26.37 -8.95
C ARG A 14 -32.46 25.43 -10.01
N SER A 15 -32.63 25.72 -11.28
CA SER A 15 -32.02 24.95 -12.37
C SER A 15 -30.50 25.07 -12.35
N LEU A 16 -29.96 26.29 -12.22
CA LEU A 16 -28.52 26.53 -12.09
C LEU A 16 -27.95 25.84 -10.84
N LEU A 17 -28.64 25.91 -9.69
CA LEU A 17 -28.17 25.28 -8.47
C LEU A 17 -28.14 23.76 -8.58
N ARG A 18 -29.13 23.14 -9.22
CA ARG A 18 -29.14 21.69 -9.50
C ARG A 18 -28.01 21.28 -10.44
N SER A 19 -27.76 22.08 -11.48
CA SER A 19 -26.67 21.86 -12.44
C SER A 19 -25.30 21.88 -11.75
N VAL A 20 -25.06 22.88 -10.88
CA VAL A 20 -23.81 23.03 -10.12
C VAL A 20 -23.63 21.86 -9.13
N VAL A 21 -24.69 21.47 -8.43
CA VAL A 21 -24.64 20.32 -7.51
C VAL A 21 -24.34 19.01 -8.26
N CYS A 22 -24.98 18.79 -9.41
CA CYS A 22 -24.72 17.62 -10.25
C CYS A 22 -23.28 17.57 -10.81
N MET A 23 -22.58 18.69 -10.96
CA MET A 23 -21.17 18.73 -11.37
C MET A 23 -20.22 18.58 -10.20
N ILE A 24 -20.49 19.19 -9.06
CA ILE A 24 -19.60 19.16 -7.88
C ILE A 24 -19.60 17.78 -7.23
N LEU A 25 -20.75 17.14 -7.10
CA LEU A 25 -20.90 15.86 -6.39
C LEU A 25 -20.00 14.74 -6.95
N PRO A 26 -19.96 14.43 -8.26
CA PRO A 26 -19.07 13.42 -8.80
C PRO A 26 -17.58 13.81 -8.67
N VAL A 27 -17.23 15.09 -8.73
CA VAL A 27 -15.85 15.54 -8.51
C VAL A 27 -15.43 15.32 -7.06
N CYS A 28 -16.30 15.61 -6.09
CA CYS A 28 -16.03 15.34 -4.67
C CYS A 28 -15.90 13.83 -4.38
N VAL A 29 -16.75 13.00 -5.01
CA VAL A 29 -16.66 11.53 -4.86
C VAL A 29 -15.35 11.01 -5.44
N LEU A 30 -14.95 11.48 -6.62
CA LEU A 30 -13.66 11.09 -7.23
C LEU A 30 -12.46 11.55 -6.40
N ALA A 31 -12.49 12.76 -5.88
CA ALA A 31 -11.44 13.29 -5.01
C ALA A 31 -11.34 12.47 -3.71
N GLY A 32 -12.47 12.16 -3.08
CA GLY A 32 -12.51 11.30 -1.89
C GLY A 32 -11.97 9.90 -2.16
N LEU A 33 -12.37 9.30 -3.29
CA LEU A 33 -11.85 8.00 -3.71
C LEU A 33 -10.33 8.03 -3.90
N LEU A 34 -9.80 9.05 -4.59
CA LEU A 34 -8.37 9.23 -4.78
C LEU A 34 -7.60 9.32 -3.45
N VAL A 35 -8.11 10.06 -2.48
CA VAL A 35 -7.48 10.17 -1.16
C VAL A 35 -7.41 8.81 -0.47
N VAL A 36 -8.52 8.06 -0.43
CA VAL A 36 -8.56 6.71 0.17
C VAL A 36 -7.60 5.75 -0.54
N LEU A 37 -7.54 5.80 -1.87
CA LEU A 37 -6.64 4.98 -2.66
C LEU A 37 -5.17 5.31 -2.41
N THR A 38 -4.82 6.60 -2.32
CA THR A 38 -3.46 7.05 -2.03
C THR A 38 -3.00 6.62 -0.64
N GLN A 39 -3.88 6.70 0.37
CA GLN A 39 -3.59 6.24 1.72
C GLN A 39 -3.34 4.72 1.77
N ARG A 40 -4.17 3.95 1.09
CA ARG A 40 -4.01 2.49 1.03
C ARG A 40 -2.71 2.08 0.32
N TYR A 41 -2.41 2.72 -0.80
CA TYR A 41 -1.16 2.49 -1.53
C TYR A 41 0.09 2.84 -0.70
N GLY A 42 0.03 3.92 0.10
CA GLY A 42 1.10 4.28 1.03
C GLY A 42 1.33 3.22 2.11
N ALA A 43 0.28 2.60 2.64
CA ALA A 43 0.38 1.52 3.63
C ALA A 43 1.03 0.25 3.02
N ASP A 44 0.65 -0.14 1.81
CA ASP A 44 1.21 -1.31 1.12
C ASP A 44 2.71 -1.12 0.79
N ILE A 45 3.13 0.10 0.40
CA ILE A 45 4.56 0.44 0.21
C ILE A 45 5.32 0.34 1.54
N ALA A 46 4.75 0.83 2.63
CA ALA A 46 5.40 0.74 3.94
C ALA A 46 5.63 -0.71 4.36
N LEU A 47 4.67 -1.61 4.13
CA LEU A 47 4.81 -3.04 4.42
C LEU A 47 5.91 -3.71 3.58
N THR A 48 5.97 -3.42 2.28
CA THR A 48 7.05 -3.96 1.41
C THR A 48 8.42 -3.44 1.81
N THR A 49 8.53 -2.18 2.23
CA THR A 49 9.78 -1.60 2.72
C THR A 49 10.23 -2.29 4.00
N ARG A 50 9.33 -2.46 4.97
CA ARG A 50 9.61 -3.19 6.23
C ARG A 50 10.04 -4.63 5.96
N ALA A 51 9.35 -5.34 5.06
CA ALA A 51 9.76 -6.70 4.66
C ALA A 51 11.18 -6.74 4.07
N SER A 52 11.53 -5.75 3.24
CA SER A 52 12.87 -5.61 2.67
C SER A 52 13.93 -5.31 3.74
N GLU A 53 13.61 -4.50 4.74
CA GLU A 53 14.50 -4.23 5.87
C GLU A 53 14.76 -5.49 6.70
N VAL A 54 13.70 -6.22 7.08
CA VAL A 54 13.83 -7.51 7.78
C VAL A 54 14.64 -8.50 6.96
N ARG A 55 14.42 -8.57 5.65
CA ARG A 55 15.21 -9.40 4.74
C ARG A 55 16.69 -9.04 4.79
N THR A 56 17.04 -7.76 4.77
CA THR A 56 18.42 -7.29 4.86
C THR A 56 19.05 -7.71 6.18
N VAL A 57 18.34 -7.53 7.28
CA VAL A 57 18.79 -7.99 8.60
C VAL A 57 19.10 -9.49 8.60
N LEU A 58 18.23 -10.32 8.04
CA LEU A 58 18.39 -11.78 8.08
C LEU A 58 19.46 -12.32 7.14
N VAL A 59 19.66 -11.67 5.98
CA VAL A 59 20.56 -12.14 4.91
C VAL A 59 21.95 -11.54 5.01
N GLN A 60 22.08 -10.36 5.63
CA GLN A 60 23.34 -9.62 5.70
C GLN A 60 23.76 -9.32 7.15
N ASP A 61 23.00 -8.52 7.88
CA ASP A 61 23.44 -7.98 9.15
C ASP A 61 23.62 -9.08 10.23
N LEU A 62 22.70 -10.02 10.32
CA LEU A 62 22.77 -11.09 11.30
C LEU A 62 23.90 -12.09 11.01
N PRO A 63 24.09 -12.60 9.77
CA PRO A 63 25.24 -13.42 9.47
C PRO A 63 26.59 -12.71 9.70
N ASP A 64 26.70 -11.44 9.34
CA ASP A 64 27.91 -10.66 9.55
C ASP A 64 28.22 -10.50 11.05
N GLU A 65 27.20 -10.25 11.88
CA GLU A 65 27.36 -10.15 13.31
C GLU A 65 27.75 -11.49 13.95
N VAL A 66 27.06 -12.57 13.55
CA VAL A 66 27.42 -13.94 14.02
C VAL A 66 28.84 -14.33 13.60
N TRP A 67 29.26 -13.94 12.37
CA TRP A 67 30.63 -14.17 11.95
C TRP A 67 31.65 -13.40 12.78
N ASN A 68 31.36 -12.18 13.16
CA ASN A 68 32.24 -11.40 14.05
C ASN A 68 32.42 -12.08 15.41
N VAL A 69 31.35 -12.67 15.94
CA VAL A 69 31.40 -13.45 17.18
C VAL A 69 32.20 -14.74 16.98
N VAL A 70 31.89 -15.54 15.97
CA VAL A 70 32.56 -16.82 15.68
C VAL A 70 34.05 -16.66 15.39
N SER A 71 34.42 -15.57 14.71
CA SER A 71 35.82 -15.24 14.39
C SER A 71 36.60 -14.65 15.59
N GLY A 72 35.93 -14.40 16.72
CA GLY A 72 36.55 -13.84 17.91
C GLY A 72 36.85 -12.34 17.81
N ARG A 73 36.24 -11.61 16.86
CA ARG A 73 36.40 -10.16 16.74
C ARG A 73 35.65 -9.41 17.81
N ILE A 74 34.52 -9.94 18.24
CA ILE A 74 33.69 -9.44 19.35
C ILE A 74 33.34 -10.63 20.27
N SER A 75 33.06 -10.34 21.55
CA SER A 75 32.52 -11.35 22.46
C SER A 75 31.06 -11.65 22.12
N PHE A 76 30.53 -12.80 22.55
CA PHE A 76 29.12 -13.13 22.33
C PHE A 76 28.19 -12.14 23.03
N GLU A 77 28.56 -11.68 24.22
CA GLU A 77 27.80 -10.74 25.05
C GLU A 77 27.73 -9.32 24.43
N ASP A 78 28.81 -8.91 23.73
CA ASP A 78 28.87 -7.60 23.08
C ASP A 78 28.21 -7.59 21.68
N GLY A 79 27.88 -8.78 21.15
CA GLY A 79 27.27 -8.91 19.84
C GLY A 79 25.79 -8.54 19.82
N ARG A 80 25.32 -8.04 18.67
CA ARG A 80 23.93 -7.57 18.47
C ARG A 80 23.00 -8.65 17.90
N GLN A 81 23.46 -9.92 17.77
CA GLN A 81 22.72 -11.00 17.13
C GLN A 81 21.33 -11.21 17.72
N ARG A 82 21.18 -11.17 19.06
CA ARG A 82 19.87 -11.31 19.72
C ARG A 82 18.95 -10.13 19.44
N MET A 83 19.48 -8.91 19.51
CA MET A 83 18.71 -7.71 19.21
C MET A 83 18.19 -7.73 17.76
N LEU A 84 19.00 -8.19 16.79
CA LEU A 84 18.60 -8.32 15.39
C LEU A 84 17.50 -9.36 15.21
N ILE A 85 17.58 -10.50 15.90
CA ILE A 85 16.56 -11.56 15.90
C ILE A 85 15.26 -11.03 16.50
N ASP A 86 15.30 -10.41 17.67
CA ASP A 86 14.11 -9.88 18.36
C ASP A 86 13.43 -8.81 17.54
N SER A 87 14.20 -7.91 16.94
CA SER A 87 13.67 -6.88 16.04
C SER A 87 12.97 -7.50 14.83
N ALA A 88 13.59 -8.49 14.19
CA ALA A 88 13.01 -9.18 13.04
C ALA A 88 11.72 -9.94 13.41
N LEU A 89 11.70 -10.61 14.57
CA LEU A 89 10.52 -11.30 15.09
C LEU A 89 9.37 -10.32 15.37
N TRP A 90 9.68 -9.18 15.98
CA TRP A 90 8.69 -8.16 16.29
C TRP A 90 8.07 -7.60 15.00
N GLU A 91 8.90 -7.18 14.03
CA GLU A 91 8.46 -6.63 12.75
C GLU A 91 7.57 -7.63 11.98
N LEU A 92 7.97 -8.91 11.91
CA LEU A 92 7.19 -9.92 11.20
C LEU A 92 5.87 -10.26 11.89
N ASN A 93 5.81 -10.25 13.23
CA ASN A 93 4.56 -10.45 13.94
C ASN A 93 3.58 -9.28 13.70
N ASP A 94 4.08 -8.04 13.75
CA ASP A 94 3.26 -6.85 13.47
C ASP A 94 2.74 -6.84 12.02
N MET A 95 3.58 -7.26 11.06
CA MET A 95 3.15 -7.43 9.66
C MET A 95 2.11 -8.54 9.53
N LEU A 96 2.25 -9.65 10.27
CA LEU A 96 1.34 -10.79 10.22
C LEU A 96 -0.07 -10.42 10.70
N ASP A 97 -0.19 -9.54 11.71
CA ASP A 97 -1.47 -9.07 12.24
C ASP A 97 -2.30 -8.28 11.18
N SER A 98 -1.61 -7.71 10.19
CA SER A 98 -2.22 -6.95 9.10
C SER A 98 -2.31 -7.71 7.76
N ALA A 99 -1.67 -8.89 7.67
CA ALA A 99 -1.56 -9.67 6.44
C ALA A 99 -2.85 -10.43 6.08
N GLY A 100 -3.11 -10.57 4.78
CA GLY A 100 -4.14 -11.46 4.26
C GLY A 100 -3.74 -12.95 4.40
N GLU A 101 -4.71 -13.85 4.20
CA GLU A 101 -4.50 -15.29 4.39
C GLU A 101 -3.40 -15.86 3.47
N ASP A 102 -3.37 -15.45 2.21
CA ASP A 102 -2.37 -15.86 1.22
C ASP A 102 -0.96 -15.33 1.55
N GLU A 103 -0.87 -14.18 2.18
CA GLU A 103 0.37 -13.50 2.54
C GLU A 103 0.94 -14.05 3.84
N ALA A 104 0.05 -14.35 4.80
CA ALA A 104 0.40 -14.88 6.12
C ALA A 104 1.24 -16.17 6.03
N GLN A 105 1.08 -16.99 4.99
CA GLN A 105 1.87 -18.21 4.82
C GLN A 105 3.38 -17.93 4.67
N TYR A 106 3.77 -16.88 3.93
CA TYR A 106 5.18 -16.51 3.73
C TYR A 106 5.77 -15.91 5.00
N LEU A 107 5.04 -15.01 5.67
CA LEU A 107 5.46 -14.42 6.93
C LEU A 107 5.59 -15.46 8.03
N ASN A 108 4.65 -16.42 8.14
CA ASN A 108 4.73 -17.54 9.07
C ASN A 108 5.92 -18.48 8.75
N ALA A 109 6.25 -18.68 7.47
CA ALA A 109 7.42 -19.47 7.12
C ALA A 109 8.72 -18.75 7.51
N ALA A 110 8.81 -17.43 7.28
CA ALA A 110 9.94 -16.62 7.73
C ALA A 110 10.06 -16.62 9.27
N LEU A 111 8.96 -16.46 10.01
CA LEU A 111 8.93 -16.52 11.48
C LEU A 111 9.47 -17.87 12.02
N ARG A 112 9.06 -18.99 11.41
CA ARG A 112 9.59 -20.31 11.79
C ARG A 112 11.09 -20.41 11.53
N ALA A 113 11.56 -19.87 10.40
CA ALA A 113 12.98 -19.86 10.09
C ALA A 113 13.78 -19.02 11.10
N ILE A 114 13.28 -17.84 11.50
CA ILE A 114 13.94 -16.99 12.51
C ILE A 114 14.00 -17.70 13.87
N ARG A 115 12.93 -18.37 14.30
CA ARG A 115 12.96 -19.17 15.56
C ARG A 115 13.98 -20.30 15.50
N THR A 116 14.22 -20.87 14.31
CA THR A 116 15.29 -21.85 14.12
C THR A 116 16.67 -21.20 14.23
N ILE A 117 16.85 -20.00 13.67
CA ILE A 117 18.07 -19.22 13.82
C ILE A 117 18.33 -18.90 15.30
N ASP A 118 17.31 -18.45 16.04
CA ASP A 118 17.41 -18.16 17.47
C ASP A 118 17.90 -19.37 18.25
N SER A 119 17.34 -20.56 17.97
CA SER A 119 17.82 -21.82 18.56
C SER A 119 19.28 -22.14 18.21
N TYR A 120 19.74 -21.82 17.01
CA TYR A 120 21.15 -22.00 16.63
C TYR A 120 22.06 -20.99 17.32
N VAL A 121 21.60 -19.78 17.55
CA VAL A 121 22.33 -18.74 18.29
C VAL A 121 22.47 -19.16 19.77
N ASP A 122 21.43 -19.75 20.38
CA ASP A 122 21.52 -20.35 21.76
C ASP A 122 22.54 -21.50 21.82
N GLN A 123 22.57 -22.35 20.78
CA GLN A 123 23.56 -23.42 20.71
C GLN A 123 24.97 -22.86 20.50
N LEU A 124 25.14 -21.80 19.72
CA LEU A 124 26.43 -21.12 19.51
C LEU A 124 26.95 -20.56 20.83
N GLU A 125 26.11 -19.86 21.61
CA GLU A 125 26.44 -19.34 22.93
C GLU A 125 26.95 -20.47 23.82
N THR A 126 26.16 -21.55 23.98
CA THR A 126 26.51 -22.70 24.79
C THR A 126 27.85 -23.33 24.37
N GLN A 127 28.12 -23.42 23.06
CA GLN A 127 29.38 -23.98 22.57
C GLN A 127 30.57 -23.08 22.82
N MET A 128 30.39 -21.77 22.69
CA MET A 128 31.44 -20.80 22.99
C MET A 128 31.80 -20.78 24.47
N ASP A 129 30.82 -20.81 25.35
CA ASP A 129 31.02 -20.89 26.80
C ASP A 129 31.73 -22.17 27.19
N ALA A 130 31.45 -23.28 26.52
CA ALA A 130 32.14 -24.54 26.71
C ALA A 130 33.54 -24.62 26.11
N GLY A 131 34.02 -23.55 25.45
CA GLY A 131 35.32 -23.51 24.78
C GLY A 131 35.40 -24.44 23.56
N ALA A 132 34.31 -24.65 22.85
CA ALA A 132 34.25 -25.51 21.67
C ALA A 132 35.22 -25.04 20.57
N ALA A 133 35.69 -26.01 19.76
CA ALA A 133 36.60 -25.74 18.66
C ALA A 133 35.93 -24.79 17.61
N VAL A 134 36.70 -23.88 17.05
CA VAL A 134 36.24 -22.89 16.04
C VAL A 134 35.50 -23.56 14.87
N SER A 135 35.96 -24.75 14.41
CA SER A 135 35.29 -25.49 13.33
C SER A 135 33.84 -25.90 13.64
N ARG A 136 33.51 -26.08 14.93
CA ARG A 136 32.15 -26.40 15.36
C ARG A 136 31.26 -25.17 15.34
N ASN A 137 31.79 -24.03 15.75
CA ASN A 137 31.13 -22.73 15.68
C ASN A 137 30.90 -22.30 14.23
N GLU A 138 31.86 -22.55 13.33
CA GLU A 138 31.66 -22.32 11.89
C GLU A 138 30.54 -23.15 11.28
N SER A 139 30.32 -24.38 11.77
CA SER A 139 29.19 -25.20 11.31
C SER A 139 27.86 -24.55 11.67
N LEU A 140 27.69 -24.08 12.90
CA LEU A 140 26.48 -23.36 13.33
C LEU A 140 26.31 -22.04 12.56
N TYR A 141 27.38 -21.31 12.31
CA TYR A 141 27.34 -20.10 11.45
C TYR A 141 26.77 -20.42 10.07
N ARG A 142 27.22 -21.51 9.42
CA ARG A 142 26.71 -21.91 8.11
C ARG A 142 25.23 -22.27 8.14
N GLU A 143 24.76 -22.92 9.20
CA GLU A 143 23.33 -23.21 9.39
C GLU A 143 22.52 -21.92 9.56
N ILE A 144 22.98 -21.01 10.42
CA ILE A 144 22.35 -19.69 10.60
C ILE A 144 22.27 -18.93 9.28
N HIS A 145 23.38 -18.87 8.54
CA HIS A 145 23.44 -18.20 7.24
C HIS A 145 22.48 -18.86 6.22
N SER A 146 22.45 -20.20 6.15
CA SER A 146 21.55 -20.94 5.25
C SER A 146 20.09 -20.72 5.56
N VAL A 147 19.70 -20.77 6.84
CA VAL A 147 18.32 -20.52 7.28
C VAL A 147 17.95 -19.06 7.13
N GLY A 148 18.90 -18.12 7.31
CA GLY A 148 18.73 -16.71 7.01
C GLY A 148 18.37 -16.44 5.55
N HIS A 149 19.09 -17.08 4.62
CA HIS A 149 18.76 -17.03 3.20
C HIS A 149 17.40 -17.66 2.88
N LEU A 150 17.02 -18.75 3.56
CA LEU A 150 15.68 -19.34 3.41
C LEU A 150 14.60 -18.36 3.86
N ALA A 151 14.76 -17.75 5.03
CA ALA A 151 13.83 -16.71 5.52
C ALA A 151 13.76 -15.52 4.55
N GLY A 152 14.91 -15.07 4.05
CA GLY A 152 14.99 -14.01 3.04
C GLY A 152 14.22 -14.35 1.77
N SER A 153 14.32 -15.60 1.28
CA SER A 153 13.58 -16.04 0.10
C SER A 153 12.06 -16.06 0.30
N MET A 154 11.60 -16.34 1.52
CA MET A 154 10.16 -16.25 1.85
C MET A 154 9.68 -14.80 1.84
N LEU A 155 10.50 -13.88 2.35
CA LEU A 155 10.21 -12.45 2.30
C LEU A 155 10.25 -11.89 0.87
N ASP A 156 11.17 -12.37 0.02
CA ASP A 156 11.18 -12.02 -1.40
C ASP A 156 9.85 -12.42 -2.09
N ARG A 157 9.34 -13.62 -1.79
CA ARG A 157 8.02 -14.07 -2.29
C ARG A 157 6.86 -13.22 -1.77
N TYR A 158 6.92 -12.84 -0.49
CA TYR A 158 5.94 -11.91 0.08
C TYR A 158 5.97 -10.58 -0.67
N ILE A 159 7.16 -9.97 -0.84
CA ILE A 159 7.35 -8.69 -1.55
C ILE A 159 6.88 -8.78 -3.01
N GLU A 160 7.24 -9.84 -3.74
CA GLU A 160 6.79 -10.06 -5.11
C GLU A 160 5.26 -10.13 -5.22
N ASN A 161 4.59 -10.83 -4.29
CA ASN A 161 3.15 -10.91 -4.25
C ASN A 161 2.49 -9.55 -3.97
N GLU A 162 3.04 -8.78 -3.01
CA GLU A 162 2.57 -7.44 -2.69
C GLU A 162 2.70 -6.50 -3.89
N ILE A 163 3.86 -6.48 -4.55
CA ILE A 163 4.09 -5.67 -5.75
C ILE A 163 3.12 -6.07 -6.87
N ALA A 164 2.91 -7.36 -7.10
CA ALA A 164 1.97 -7.85 -8.10
C ALA A 164 0.52 -7.45 -7.77
N ARG A 165 0.13 -7.48 -6.50
CA ARG A 165 -1.18 -7.02 -6.01
C ARG A 165 -1.35 -5.52 -6.25
N MET A 166 -0.36 -4.71 -5.88
CA MET A 166 -0.35 -3.27 -6.13
C MET A 166 -0.44 -2.95 -7.61
N GLY A 167 0.26 -3.69 -8.46
CA GLY A 167 0.22 -3.53 -9.92
C GLY A 167 -1.18 -3.78 -10.50
N ARG A 168 -1.85 -4.87 -10.09
CA ARG A 168 -3.24 -5.17 -10.50
C ARG A 168 -4.22 -4.11 -10.02
N PHE A 169 -4.06 -3.65 -8.79
CA PHE A 169 -4.90 -2.60 -8.21
C PHE A 169 -4.73 -1.27 -8.94
N ASN A 170 -3.49 -0.87 -9.26
CA ASN A 170 -3.19 0.34 -10.02
C ASN A 170 -3.81 0.30 -11.43
N ALA A 171 -3.72 -0.83 -12.12
CA ALA A 171 -4.38 -1.02 -13.42
C ALA A 171 -5.91 -0.84 -13.31
N CYS A 172 -6.53 -1.43 -12.29
CA CYS A 172 -7.97 -1.29 -12.04
C CYS A 172 -8.37 0.18 -11.78
N ILE A 173 -7.56 0.91 -10.99
CA ILE A 173 -7.76 2.34 -10.73
C ILE A 173 -7.65 3.16 -12.02
N GLN A 174 -6.62 2.93 -12.83
CA GLN A 174 -6.44 3.66 -14.09
C GLN A 174 -7.63 3.47 -15.04
N HIS A 175 -8.13 2.25 -15.16
CA HIS A 175 -9.34 1.98 -15.96
C HIS A 175 -10.58 2.63 -15.34
N GLY A 176 -10.75 2.58 -14.03
CA GLY A 176 -11.87 3.21 -13.33
C GLY A 176 -11.85 4.74 -13.45
N LEU A 177 -10.69 5.38 -13.28
CA LEU A 177 -10.53 6.82 -13.47
C LEU A 177 -10.76 7.25 -14.91
N GLY A 178 -10.28 6.47 -15.89
CA GLY A 178 -10.54 6.71 -17.29
C GLY A 178 -12.04 6.66 -17.63
N ALA A 179 -12.74 5.65 -17.16
CA ALA A 179 -14.18 5.53 -17.33
C ALA A 179 -14.96 6.68 -16.66
N ALA A 180 -14.56 7.07 -15.46
CA ALA A 180 -15.17 8.17 -14.72
C ALA A 180 -14.94 9.53 -15.41
N ALA A 181 -13.74 9.76 -15.96
CA ALA A 181 -13.44 10.96 -16.72
C ALA A 181 -14.28 11.04 -18.00
N LEU A 182 -14.42 9.93 -18.74
CA LEU A 182 -15.29 9.87 -19.93
C LEU A 182 -16.77 10.12 -19.57
N ALA A 183 -17.26 9.56 -18.46
CA ALA A 183 -18.62 9.81 -17.98
C ALA A 183 -18.85 11.29 -17.62
N LEU A 184 -17.86 11.94 -16.99
CA LEU A 184 -17.91 13.37 -16.69
C LEU A 184 -17.96 14.22 -17.98
N ILE A 185 -17.12 13.92 -18.99
CA ILE A 185 -17.11 14.62 -20.27
C ILE A 185 -18.48 14.47 -20.97
N ALA A 186 -19.05 13.26 -20.99
CA ALA A 186 -20.35 13.00 -21.55
C ALA A 186 -21.47 13.77 -20.81
N LEU A 187 -21.41 13.84 -19.49
CA LEU A 187 -22.37 14.57 -18.66
C LEU A 187 -22.30 16.08 -18.95
N VAL A 188 -21.10 16.66 -19.05
CA VAL A 188 -20.90 18.05 -19.45
C VAL A 188 -21.45 18.32 -20.87
N GLY A 189 -21.18 17.40 -21.80
CA GLY A 189 -21.72 17.49 -23.16
C GLY A 189 -23.25 17.52 -23.20
N VAL A 190 -23.90 16.63 -22.45
CA VAL A 190 -25.36 16.59 -22.32
C VAL A 190 -25.89 17.90 -21.69
N MET A 191 -25.23 18.41 -20.66
CA MET A 191 -25.62 19.67 -20.02
C MET A 191 -25.52 20.86 -20.95
N ILE A 192 -24.45 20.96 -21.74
CA ILE A 192 -24.29 22.00 -22.76
C ILE A 192 -25.41 21.90 -23.82
N TRP A 193 -25.65 20.67 -24.31
CA TRP A 193 -26.71 20.44 -25.32
C TRP A 193 -28.10 20.82 -24.78
N LEU A 194 -28.43 20.44 -23.52
CA LEU A 194 -29.69 20.81 -22.91
C LEU A 194 -29.83 22.34 -22.74
N THR A 195 -28.73 23.03 -22.40
CA THR A 195 -28.72 24.48 -22.24
C THR A 195 -28.97 25.21 -23.57
N ILE A 196 -28.30 24.77 -24.64
CA ILE A 196 -28.51 25.31 -25.99
C ILE A 196 -29.97 25.08 -26.43
N ARG A 197 -30.48 23.85 -26.27
CA ARG A 197 -31.87 23.53 -26.64
C ARG A 197 -32.92 24.31 -25.84
N ALA A 198 -32.65 24.59 -24.58
CA ALA A 198 -33.52 25.42 -23.75
C ALA A 198 -33.50 26.91 -24.21
N SER A 199 -32.34 27.41 -24.66
CA SER A 199 -32.18 28.75 -25.22
C SER A 199 -32.93 28.89 -26.52
N ASP A 200 -32.80 27.95 -27.46
CA ASP A 200 -33.50 27.96 -28.75
C ASP A 200 -35.02 27.92 -28.55
N ASN A 201 -35.53 27.16 -27.61
CA ASN A 201 -36.95 27.12 -27.30
C ASN A 201 -37.48 28.45 -26.70
N LEU A 202 -36.66 29.18 -25.95
CA LEU A 202 -37.00 30.51 -25.43
C LEU A 202 -37.00 31.57 -26.50
N GLU A 203 -36.06 31.55 -27.44
CA GLU A 203 -36.06 32.46 -28.62
C GLU A 203 -37.27 32.22 -29.51
N GLY A 204 -37.65 30.97 -29.75
CA GLY A 204 -38.85 30.62 -30.53
C GLY A 204 -40.17 31.06 -29.86
N ALA A 205 -40.20 31.15 -28.51
CA ALA A 205 -41.38 31.59 -27.76
C ALA A 205 -41.52 33.14 -27.68
N ILE A 206 -40.40 33.87 -27.78
CA ILE A 206 -40.38 35.35 -27.64
C ILE A 206 -40.46 36.03 -29.01
N GLY A 207 -39.98 35.39 -30.07
CA GLY A 207 -39.93 35.95 -31.44
C GLY A 207 -41.28 36.39 -32.01
N PRO A 208 -42.42 35.72 -31.80
CA PRO A 208 -43.73 36.15 -32.32
C PRO A 208 -44.33 37.35 -31.58
N SER A 209 -43.94 37.59 -30.32
CA SER A 209 -44.56 38.65 -29.47
C SER A 209 -43.97 40.06 -29.68
N LEU A 210 -42.85 40.17 -30.44
CA LEU A 210 -42.21 41.44 -30.75
C LEU A 210 -42.59 41.99 -32.16
N ARG A 211 -43.43 41.27 -32.93
CA ARG A 211 -43.91 41.69 -34.25
C ARG A 211 -45.38 42.15 -34.24
N GLN A 212 -45.99 42.35 -33.12
CA GLN A 212 -47.28 43.05 -32.94
C GLN A 212 -47.03 44.39 -32.23
#